data_2cd316903ce6266296e8dd96ba8b5a23
#
_entry.id   2cd316903ce6266296e8dd96ba8b5a23
#
_cell.length_a   1.000
_cell.length_b   1.000
_cell.length_c   1.000
_cell.angle_alpha   90.00
_cell.angle_beta   90.00
_cell.angle_gamma   90.00
#
_symmetry.space_group_name_H-M   'P 1'
#
loop_
_entity.id
_entity.type
_entity.pdbx_description
1 polymer ?
#
loop_
_entity_poly.entity_id
_entity_poly.type
_entity_poly.pdbx_seq_one_letter_code
_entity_poly.pdbx_strand_id
1 'polypeptide(L)'
;MICSHSAEVMNAVRDEAYENFKRQGFPTKKVERYKYTDIEKLFEPNYGLNLNRLDIPVNPYDAFRCDVPNLSTSLYFVVNDAFYKKSEPKALLPEGVIVDSLKNQAEKNPELIAKYYAKLAKTDEDAITALNTMLAQDGLLVYVPKNIVVDRAIQVINILRSDVDMMVNRRVLILSLIHISEPTRLA
;
A
#
# COMPACT_ATOMS: atom_id res chain seq x y z
N MET A 1 -8.76 18.34 0.26
CA MET A 1 -7.29 18.29 0.00
C MET A 1 -6.79 16.87 -0.23
N ILE A 2 -6.99 15.88 0.66
CA ILE A 2 -6.59 14.48 0.40
C ILE A 2 -7.30 13.91 -0.84
N CYS A 3 -8.60 14.16 -0.98
CA CYS A 3 -9.41 13.64 -2.09
C CYS A 3 -8.96 14.14 -3.47
N SER A 4 -8.35 15.31 -3.57
CA SER A 4 -7.85 15.85 -4.85
C SER A 4 -6.60 15.15 -5.38
N HIS A 5 -5.91 14.39 -4.53
CA HIS A 5 -4.68 13.66 -4.89
C HIS A 5 -4.88 12.14 -4.98
N SER A 6 -6.13 11.68 -4.90
CA SER A 6 -6.51 10.26 -4.84
C SER A 6 -7.62 9.97 -5.84
N ALA A 7 -7.77 8.71 -6.25
CA ALA A 7 -8.83 8.30 -7.15
C ALA A 7 -10.22 8.29 -6.46
N GLU A 8 -11.27 8.51 -7.24
CA GLU A 8 -12.65 8.58 -6.74
C GLU A 8 -13.07 7.31 -5.98
N VAL A 9 -12.71 6.15 -6.50
CA VAL A 9 -12.97 4.86 -5.86
C VAL A 9 -12.35 4.77 -4.46
N MET A 10 -11.16 5.34 -4.28
CA MET A 10 -10.49 5.40 -2.98
C MET A 10 -11.16 6.41 -2.06
N ASN A 11 -11.69 7.50 -2.63
CA ASN A 11 -12.38 8.54 -1.88
C ASN A 11 -13.73 8.06 -1.33
N ALA A 12 -14.43 7.20 -2.06
CA ALA A 12 -15.76 6.71 -1.72
C ALA A 12 -15.85 5.99 -0.34
N VAL A 13 -14.73 5.45 0.16
CA VAL A 13 -14.69 4.73 1.44
C VAL A 13 -14.12 5.57 2.61
N ARG A 14 -13.74 6.83 2.34
CA ARG A 14 -13.04 7.65 3.36
C ARG A 14 -13.96 8.12 4.48
N ASP A 15 -15.17 8.53 4.16
CA ASP A 15 -16.12 9.05 5.14
C ASP A 15 -16.50 7.97 6.13
N GLU A 16 -16.79 6.75 5.63
CA GLU A 16 -17.04 5.60 6.49
C GLU A 16 -15.81 5.27 7.37
N ALA A 17 -14.62 5.29 6.80
CA ALA A 17 -13.39 5.05 7.53
C ALA A 17 -13.15 6.13 8.61
N TYR A 18 -13.45 7.39 8.32
CA TYR A 18 -13.37 8.49 9.30
C TYR A 18 -14.32 8.28 10.47
N GLU A 19 -15.60 7.96 10.21
CA GLU A 19 -16.58 7.72 11.27
C GLU A 19 -16.21 6.49 12.11
N ASN A 20 -15.68 5.44 11.48
CA ASN A 20 -15.19 4.26 12.18
C ASN A 20 -13.97 4.58 13.06
N PHE A 21 -13.02 5.37 12.56
CA PHE A 21 -11.88 5.82 13.35
C PHE A 21 -12.31 6.70 14.53
N LYS A 22 -13.22 7.65 14.30
CA LYS A 22 -13.75 8.55 15.32
C LYS A 22 -14.45 7.77 16.44
N ARG A 23 -15.19 6.73 16.09
CA ARG A 23 -15.87 5.87 17.07
C ARG A 23 -14.90 5.04 17.90
N GLN A 24 -13.85 4.49 17.28
CA GLN A 24 -12.90 3.58 17.91
C GLN A 24 -11.82 4.33 18.69
N GLY A 25 -11.37 5.49 18.21
CA GLY A 25 -10.21 6.20 18.70
C GLY A 25 -8.91 5.43 18.51
N PHE A 26 -7.82 5.93 19.07
CA PHE A 26 -6.55 5.19 19.06
C PHE A 26 -6.63 3.93 19.93
N PRO A 27 -6.14 2.78 19.45
CA PRO A 27 -6.15 1.55 20.22
C PRO A 27 -5.20 1.66 21.41
N THR A 28 -5.69 1.28 22.59
CA THR A 28 -4.90 1.21 23.81
C THR A 28 -4.22 -0.15 23.96
N LYS A 29 -3.26 -0.27 24.89
CA LYS A 29 -2.60 -1.53 25.26
C LYS A 29 -3.57 -2.63 25.78
N LYS A 30 -4.83 -2.29 26.05
CA LYS A 30 -5.87 -3.25 26.42
C LYS A 30 -6.33 -4.09 25.23
N VAL A 31 -6.15 -3.61 24.01
CA VAL A 31 -6.43 -4.37 22.79
C VAL A 31 -5.26 -5.33 22.56
N GLU A 32 -5.54 -6.64 22.52
CA GLU A 32 -4.51 -7.68 22.47
C GLU A 32 -3.49 -7.48 21.32
N ARG A 33 -3.96 -7.06 20.14
CA ARG A 33 -3.12 -6.76 18.98
C ARG A 33 -2.07 -5.67 19.26
N TYR A 34 -2.37 -4.72 20.15
CA TYR A 34 -1.53 -3.56 20.47
C TYR A 34 -0.91 -3.61 21.88
N LYS A 35 -1.00 -4.73 22.56
CA LYS A 35 -0.56 -4.92 23.95
C LYS A 35 0.87 -4.44 24.21
N TYR A 36 1.77 -4.64 23.25
CA TYR A 36 3.18 -4.27 23.35
C TYR A 36 3.54 -2.98 22.62
N THR A 37 2.56 -2.28 22.04
CA THR A 37 2.78 -1.06 21.25
C THR A 37 1.91 0.06 21.80
N ASP A 38 2.54 1.16 22.19
CA ASP A 38 1.84 2.35 22.65
C ASP A 38 1.52 3.26 21.46
N ILE A 39 0.37 3.01 20.84
CA ILE A 39 -0.05 3.73 19.63
C ILE A 39 -0.28 5.19 19.90
N GLU A 40 -0.92 5.55 21.04
CA GLU A 40 -1.21 6.93 21.40
C GLU A 40 0.08 7.75 21.51
N LYS A 41 1.09 7.21 22.19
CA LYS A 41 2.41 7.83 22.31
C LYS A 41 3.12 8.00 20.96
N LEU A 42 2.94 7.07 20.02
CA LEU A 42 3.53 7.17 18.68
C LEU A 42 2.93 8.34 17.87
N PHE A 43 1.72 8.76 18.19
CA PHE A 43 1.04 9.87 17.52
C PHE A 43 1.07 11.19 18.31
N GLU A 44 1.74 11.24 19.45
CA GLU A 44 1.97 12.50 20.19
C GLU A 44 2.73 13.57 19.37
N PRO A 45 3.79 13.22 18.59
CA PRO A 45 4.46 14.19 17.75
C PRO A 45 3.53 14.70 16.63
N ASN A 46 3.63 15.98 16.32
CA ASN A 46 2.89 16.59 15.23
C ASN A 46 3.54 16.23 13.88
N TYR A 47 3.21 15.06 13.35
CA TYR A 47 3.69 14.64 12.04
C TYR A 47 3.01 15.42 10.90
N GLY A 48 3.79 15.89 9.96
CA GLY A 48 3.27 16.37 8.69
C GLY A 48 2.65 15.22 7.86
N LEU A 49 1.60 15.54 7.10
CA LEU A 49 1.06 14.64 6.08
C LEU A 49 1.67 14.99 4.73
N ASN A 50 2.06 13.98 3.94
CA ASN A 50 2.60 14.18 2.60
C ASN A 50 1.48 14.52 1.59
N LEU A 51 0.76 15.61 1.83
CA LEU A 51 -0.38 16.01 1.00
C LEU A 51 0.01 16.43 -0.41
N ASN A 52 1.15 17.11 -0.56
CA ASN A 52 1.62 17.67 -1.82
C ASN A 52 2.50 16.71 -2.62
N ARG A 53 2.80 15.53 -2.09
CA ARG A 53 3.61 14.50 -2.75
C ARG A 53 4.88 15.06 -3.39
N LEU A 54 5.73 15.64 -2.54
CA LEU A 54 7.00 16.21 -2.96
C LEU A 54 7.83 15.16 -3.72
N ASP A 55 8.27 15.54 -4.91
CA ASP A 55 9.17 14.72 -5.71
C ASP A 55 10.50 14.53 -4.95
N ILE A 56 10.90 13.29 -4.79
CA ILE A 56 12.20 12.98 -4.19
C ILE A 56 13.21 12.93 -5.34
N PRO A 57 14.23 13.83 -5.34
CA PRO A 57 15.18 13.96 -6.46
C PRO A 57 16.23 12.84 -6.49
N VAL A 58 15.93 11.68 -5.94
CA VAL A 58 16.84 10.52 -5.89
C VAL A 58 16.20 9.35 -6.61
N ASN A 59 16.95 8.78 -7.56
CA ASN A 59 16.57 7.52 -8.17
C ASN A 59 16.83 6.37 -7.18
N PRO A 60 15.80 5.68 -6.67
CA PRO A 60 15.99 4.60 -5.72
C PRO A 60 16.75 3.40 -6.32
N TYR A 61 16.72 3.20 -7.63
CA TYR A 61 17.49 2.15 -8.29
C TYR A 61 18.99 2.38 -8.24
N ASP A 62 19.45 3.64 -8.16
CA ASP A 62 20.86 3.99 -8.03
C ASP A 62 21.35 3.86 -6.58
N ALA A 63 20.45 4.12 -5.62
CA ALA A 63 20.76 4.09 -4.20
C ALA A 63 20.64 2.68 -3.58
N PHE A 64 19.75 1.85 -4.11
CA PHE A 64 19.49 0.51 -3.60
C PHE A 64 20.27 -0.52 -4.44
N ARG A 65 21.27 -1.13 -3.83
CA ARG A 65 21.98 -2.29 -4.39
C ARG A 65 21.66 -3.49 -3.51
N CYS A 66 20.99 -4.47 -4.07
CA CYS A 66 20.79 -5.76 -3.41
C CYS A 66 21.96 -6.67 -3.78
N ASP A 67 22.82 -6.94 -2.83
CA ASP A 67 23.97 -7.83 -3.02
C ASP A 67 23.64 -9.31 -2.76
N VAL A 68 22.35 -9.68 -2.86
CA VAL A 68 21.97 -11.08 -2.74
C VAL A 68 22.27 -11.80 -4.05
N PRO A 69 23.31 -12.64 -4.09
CA PRO A 69 23.69 -13.36 -5.29
C PRO A 69 22.56 -14.28 -5.76
N ASN A 70 22.30 -14.29 -7.05
CA ASN A 70 21.34 -15.20 -7.72
C ASN A 70 19.85 -14.96 -7.44
N LEU A 71 19.44 -13.88 -6.78
CA LEU A 71 18.03 -13.54 -6.67
C LEU A 71 17.59 -12.78 -7.94
N SER A 72 17.07 -13.49 -8.91
CA SER A 72 16.43 -12.89 -10.08
C SER A 72 15.03 -12.39 -9.69
N THR A 73 14.93 -11.14 -9.23
CA THR A 73 13.66 -10.54 -8.84
C THR A 73 13.25 -9.41 -9.77
N SER A 74 11.95 -9.20 -9.90
CA SER A 74 11.40 -7.97 -10.47
C SER A 74 11.30 -6.93 -9.37
N LEU A 75 12.15 -5.91 -9.42
CA LEU A 75 12.33 -4.93 -8.35
C LEU A 75 11.48 -3.69 -8.58
N TYR A 76 10.70 -3.32 -7.58
CA TYR A 76 9.84 -2.14 -7.56
C TYR A 76 10.05 -1.32 -6.29
N PHE A 77 9.78 -0.03 -6.36
CA PHE A 77 9.90 0.88 -5.22
C PHE A 77 8.60 1.60 -4.91
N VAL A 78 8.33 1.72 -3.62
CA VAL A 78 7.34 2.63 -3.08
C VAL A 78 8.10 3.64 -2.23
N VAL A 79 8.06 4.88 -2.62
CA VAL A 79 8.76 5.96 -1.93
C VAL A 79 7.73 6.79 -1.18
N ASN A 80 7.88 6.85 0.13
CA ASN A 80 6.86 7.35 1.04
C ASN A 80 5.53 6.61 0.82
N ASP A 81 4.51 7.27 0.26
CA ASP A 81 3.19 6.70 -0.03
C ASP A 81 2.90 6.54 -1.54
N ALA A 82 3.89 6.79 -2.40
CA ALA A 82 3.74 6.78 -3.83
C ALA A 82 4.54 5.65 -4.51
N PHE A 83 3.93 5.02 -5.50
CA PHE A 83 4.63 4.09 -6.39
C PHE A 83 5.62 4.85 -7.27
N TYR A 84 6.87 4.39 -7.34
CA TYR A 84 7.92 5.06 -8.10
C TYR A 84 7.93 4.60 -9.57
N LYS A 85 7.58 5.52 -10.48
CA LYS A 85 7.40 5.23 -11.91
C LYS A 85 8.62 5.52 -12.80
N LYS A 86 9.61 6.29 -12.31
CA LYS A 86 10.65 6.91 -13.17
C LYS A 86 11.68 5.94 -13.78
N SER A 87 11.72 4.71 -13.34
CA SER A 87 12.56 3.68 -13.93
C SER A 87 11.85 2.34 -13.78
N GLU A 88 11.05 2.01 -14.76
CA GLU A 88 10.50 0.66 -14.83
C GLU A 88 11.66 -0.31 -15.02
N PRO A 89 11.83 -1.29 -14.15
CA PRO A 89 12.73 -2.37 -14.46
C PRO A 89 12.22 -3.01 -15.75
N LYS A 90 13.09 -3.28 -16.69
CA LYS A 90 12.79 -4.10 -17.89
C LYS A 90 12.48 -5.56 -17.50
N ALA A 91 11.83 -5.75 -16.36
CA ALA A 91 11.34 -7.04 -15.96
C ALA A 91 10.18 -7.39 -16.88
N LEU A 92 10.40 -8.34 -17.75
CA LEU A 92 9.35 -8.93 -18.55
C LEU A 92 8.41 -9.69 -17.60
N LEU A 93 7.39 -8.99 -17.11
CA LEU A 93 6.27 -9.65 -16.47
C LEU A 93 5.47 -10.41 -17.53
N PRO A 94 4.89 -11.56 -17.19
CA PRO A 94 3.97 -12.24 -18.10
C PRO A 94 2.83 -11.31 -18.55
N GLU A 95 2.31 -11.54 -19.75
CA GLU A 95 1.23 -10.72 -20.29
C GLU A 95 0.02 -10.69 -19.36
N GLY A 96 -0.52 -9.50 -19.15
CA GLY A 96 -1.66 -9.26 -18.26
C GLY A 96 -1.32 -9.11 -16.77
N VAL A 97 -0.09 -9.38 -16.34
CA VAL A 97 0.36 -9.06 -14.97
C VAL A 97 0.60 -7.56 -14.83
N ILE A 98 0.03 -6.96 -13.79
CA ILE A 98 0.15 -5.53 -13.52
C ILE A 98 0.83 -5.34 -12.17
N VAL A 99 1.89 -4.54 -12.16
CA VAL A 99 2.50 -3.98 -10.95
C VAL A 99 2.60 -2.48 -11.14
N ASP A 100 1.73 -1.73 -10.48
CA ASP A 100 1.58 -0.28 -10.73
C ASP A 100 1.09 0.45 -9.47
N SER A 101 1.04 1.77 -9.57
CA SER A 101 0.38 2.64 -8.59
C SER A 101 -1.08 2.23 -8.41
N LEU A 102 -1.50 2.06 -7.17
CA LEU A 102 -2.89 1.77 -6.83
C LEU A 102 -3.83 2.89 -7.30
N LYS A 103 -3.43 4.16 -7.14
CA LYS A 103 -4.16 5.32 -7.63
C LYS A 103 -4.32 5.26 -9.15
N ASN A 104 -3.22 5.08 -9.89
CA ASN A 104 -3.24 5.02 -11.35
C ASN A 104 -4.18 3.90 -11.86
N GLN A 105 -4.17 2.76 -11.21
CA GLN A 105 -5.05 1.65 -11.57
C GLN A 105 -6.51 1.89 -11.14
N ALA A 106 -6.73 2.59 -10.04
CA ALA A 106 -8.07 2.99 -9.62
C ALA A 106 -8.71 4.01 -10.58
N GLU A 107 -7.89 4.83 -11.26
CA GLU A 107 -8.35 5.73 -12.33
C GLU A 107 -8.60 4.99 -13.65
N LYS A 108 -7.74 4.01 -14.01
CA LYS A 108 -7.84 3.24 -15.26
C LYS A 108 -8.88 2.12 -15.22
N ASN A 109 -8.96 1.43 -14.09
CA ASN A 109 -9.77 0.25 -13.88
C ASN A 109 -10.63 0.38 -12.59
N PRO A 110 -11.51 1.39 -12.50
CA PRO A 110 -12.23 1.71 -11.27
C PRO A 110 -13.11 0.55 -10.77
N GLU A 111 -13.74 -0.19 -11.66
CA GLU A 111 -14.58 -1.34 -11.30
C GLU A 111 -13.79 -2.46 -10.64
N LEU A 112 -12.61 -2.78 -11.16
CA LEU A 112 -11.72 -3.78 -10.57
C LEU A 112 -11.31 -3.37 -9.15
N ILE A 113 -10.88 -2.13 -8.98
CA ILE A 113 -10.41 -1.65 -7.69
C ILE A 113 -11.58 -1.54 -6.69
N ALA A 114 -12.73 -1.02 -7.09
CA ALA A 114 -13.92 -0.92 -6.23
C ALA A 114 -14.38 -2.27 -5.67
N LYS A 115 -14.19 -3.34 -6.44
CA LYS A 115 -14.57 -4.69 -6.04
C LYS A 115 -13.74 -5.21 -4.85
N TYR A 116 -12.47 -4.80 -4.73
CA TYR A 116 -11.55 -5.38 -3.76
C TYR A 116 -10.97 -4.38 -2.75
N TYR A 117 -10.94 -3.08 -3.08
CA TYR A 117 -10.38 -2.06 -2.21
C TYR A 117 -11.17 -1.93 -0.91
N ALA A 118 -10.46 -1.92 0.20
CA ALA A 118 -11.01 -1.83 1.57
C ALA A 118 -12.03 -2.94 1.94
N LYS A 119 -12.02 -4.08 1.23
CA LYS A 119 -12.95 -5.20 1.53
C LYS A 119 -12.40 -6.21 2.52
N LEU A 120 -11.09 -6.48 2.49
CA LEU A 120 -10.46 -7.45 3.39
C LEU A 120 -10.03 -6.82 4.71
N ALA A 121 -9.37 -5.66 4.66
CA ALA A 121 -8.99 -4.90 5.84
C ALA A 121 -10.15 -3.97 6.22
N LYS A 122 -10.99 -4.43 7.12
CA LYS A 122 -12.21 -3.73 7.52
C LYS A 122 -11.92 -2.59 8.49
N THR A 123 -12.53 -1.45 8.25
CA THR A 123 -12.32 -0.23 9.03
C THR A 123 -13.09 -0.21 10.34
N ASP A 124 -14.13 -1.01 10.48
CA ASP A 124 -14.94 -1.15 11.68
C ASP A 124 -14.32 -2.08 12.74
N GLU A 125 -13.36 -2.92 12.33
CA GLU A 125 -12.68 -3.88 13.21
C GLU A 125 -11.35 -3.34 13.78
N ASP A 126 -10.72 -2.36 13.13
CA ASP A 126 -9.40 -1.85 13.53
C ASP A 126 -9.22 -0.37 13.20
N ALA A 127 -8.94 0.42 14.25
CA ALA A 127 -8.80 1.87 14.14
C ALA A 127 -7.60 2.30 13.27
N ILE A 128 -6.49 1.56 13.30
CA ILE A 128 -5.32 1.89 12.46
C ILE A 128 -5.61 1.59 10.99
N THR A 129 -6.36 0.53 10.72
CA THR A 129 -6.88 0.26 9.37
C THR A 129 -7.82 1.37 8.90
N ALA A 130 -8.68 1.87 9.77
CA ALA A 130 -9.57 3.00 9.48
C ALA A 130 -8.76 4.27 9.18
N LEU A 131 -7.78 4.63 10.03
CA LEU A 131 -6.88 5.75 9.83
C LEU A 131 -6.11 5.66 8.49
N ASN A 132 -5.54 4.50 8.20
CA ASN A 132 -4.84 4.28 6.94
C ASN A 132 -5.79 4.42 5.73
N THR A 133 -7.00 3.85 5.79
CA THR A 133 -8.00 3.96 4.71
C THR A 133 -8.43 5.40 4.47
N MET A 134 -8.58 6.18 5.55
CA MET A 134 -8.93 7.59 5.50
C MET A 134 -7.83 8.44 4.84
N LEU A 135 -6.55 8.14 5.11
CA LEU A 135 -5.42 9.00 4.73
C LEU A 135 -4.65 8.51 3.50
N ALA A 136 -4.75 7.24 3.11
CA ALA A 136 -4.02 6.71 1.97
C ALA A 136 -4.41 7.41 0.66
N GLN A 137 -3.42 7.90 -0.08
CA GLN A 137 -3.62 8.60 -1.36
C GLN A 137 -3.19 7.73 -2.55
N ASP A 138 -2.27 6.80 -2.32
CA ASP A 138 -1.75 5.86 -3.31
C ASP A 138 -1.25 4.60 -2.61
N GLY A 139 -0.51 3.82 -3.34
CA GLY A 139 0.12 2.60 -2.88
C GLY A 139 0.53 1.73 -4.06
N LEU A 140 0.50 0.44 -3.84
CA LEU A 140 0.88 -0.56 -4.82
C LEU A 140 -0.30 -1.45 -5.16
N LEU A 141 -0.53 -1.67 -6.47
CA LEU A 141 -1.33 -2.79 -6.98
C LEU A 141 -0.41 -3.85 -7.59
N VAL A 142 -0.61 -5.09 -7.19
CA VAL A 142 -0.13 -6.27 -7.90
C VAL A 142 -1.35 -7.07 -8.36
N TYR A 143 -1.51 -7.21 -9.67
CA TYR A 143 -2.59 -7.99 -10.26
C TYR A 143 -2.02 -9.12 -11.11
N VAL A 144 -2.42 -10.34 -10.82
CA VAL A 144 -2.06 -11.53 -11.59
C VAL A 144 -3.35 -12.16 -12.12
N PRO A 145 -3.56 -12.16 -13.44
CA PRO A 145 -4.77 -12.72 -14.03
C PRO A 145 -4.83 -14.25 -13.87
N LYS A 146 -6.01 -14.80 -14.14
CA LYS A 146 -6.26 -16.23 -14.06
C LYS A 146 -5.35 -17.01 -15.02
N ASN A 147 -4.83 -18.13 -14.57
CA ASN A 147 -3.98 -19.05 -15.33
C ASN A 147 -2.60 -18.48 -15.74
N ILE A 148 -2.15 -17.40 -15.13
CA ILE A 148 -0.81 -16.85 -15.34
C ILE A 148 0.08 -17.20 -14.15
N VAL A 149 1.28 -17.70 -14.45
CA VAL A 149 2.32 -18.00 -13.46
C VAL A 149 3.39 -16.91 -13.56
N VAL A 150 3.78 -16.34 -12.43
CA VAL A 150 4.87 -15.39 -12.33
C VAL A 150 6.10 -16.11 -11.79
N ASP A 151 7.01 -16.49 -12.69
CA ASP A 151 8.19 -17.29 -12.34
C ASP A 151 9.22 -16.54 -11.50
N ARG A 152 9.26 -15.21 -11.62
CA ARG A 152 10.18 -14.37 -10.88
C ARG A 152 9.49 -13.72 -9.68
N ALA A 153 10.14 -13.76 -8.54
CA ALA A 153 9.64 -13.07 -7.37
C ALA A 153 9.52 -11.55 -7.62
N ILE A 154 8.39 -10.97 -7.22
CA ILE A 154 8.18 -9.54 -7.21
C ILE A 154 8.70 -9.01 -5.87
N GLN A 155 9.76 -8.22 -5.92
CA GLN A 155 10.34 -7.58 -4.75
C GLN A 155 9.93 -6.12 -4.68
N VAL A 156 9.34 -5.73 -3.57
CA VAL A 156 8.90 -4.35 -3.34
C VAL A 156 9.70 -3.76 -2.19
N ILE A 157 10.47 -2.73 -2.49
CA ILE A 157 11.25 -1.98 -1.51
C ILE A 157 10.49 -0.72 -1.12
N ASN A 158 10.29 -0.58 0.17
CA ASN A 158 9.64 0.59 0.74
C ASN A 158 10.70 1.54 1.28
N ILE A 159 10.77 2.73 0.72
CA ILE A 159 11.70 3.78 1.14
C ILE A 159 10.90 4.88 1.85
N LEU A 160 11.29 5.17 3.09
CA LEU A 160 10.83 6.35 3.80
C LEU A 160 11.95 7.38 3.77
N ARG A 161 11.68 8.54 3.22
CA ARG A 161 12.62 9.64 3.18
C ARG A 161 11.91 10.97 3.32
N SER A 162 12.35 11.75 4.29
CA SER A 162 11.88 13.11 4.51
C SER A 162 12.94 13.89 5.29
N ASP A 163 13.03 15.18 5.02
CA ASP A 163 13.84 16.11 5.80
C ASP A 163 13.05 16.65 7.02
N VAL A 164 11.79 16.28 7.14
CA VAL A 164 10.89 16.62 8.24
C VAL A 164 10.16 15.37 8.70
N ASP A 165 9.73 15.35 9.95
CA ASP A 165 8.90 14.29 10.48
C ASP A 165 7.59 14.20 9.72
N MET A 166 7.32 13.05 9.15
CA MET A 166 6.19 12.83 8.24
C MET A 166 5.51 11.50 8.52
N MET A 167 4.19 11.52 8.52
CA MET A 167 3.38 10.32 8.50
C MET A 167 3.04 9.94 7.06
N VAL A 168 3.37 8.72 6.67
CA VAL A 168 3.02 8.15 5.36
C VAL A 168 1.99 7.05 5.49
N ASN A 169 0.99 7.09 4.62
CA ASN A 169 -0.14 6.17 4.61
C ASN A 169 -0.21 5.47 3.26
N ARG A 170 0.45 4.34 3.15
CA ARG A 170 0.44 3.54 1.92
C ARG A 170 -0.46 2.33 2.04
N ARG A 171 -1.00 1.93 0.90
CA ARG A 171 -1.85 0.76 0.76
C ARG A 171 -1.23 -0.21 -0.23
N VAL A 172 -1.34 -1.50 0.05
CA VAL A 172 -0.95 -2.55 -0.88
C VAL A 172 -2.19 -3.39 -1.17
N LEU A 173 -2.47 -3.58 -2.46
CA LEU A 173 -3.55 -4.46 -2.93
C LEU A 173 -2.94 -5.52 -3.85
N ILE A 174 -3.00 -6.77 -3.42
CA ILE A 174 -2.53 -7.91 -4.19
C ILE A 174 -3.73 -8.73 -4.61
N LEU A 175 -3.96 -8.82 -5.91
CA LEU A 175 -5.02 -9.60 -6.52
C LEU A 175 -4.40 -10.70 -7.36
N SER A 176 -4.43 -11.92 -6.87
CA SER A 176 -4.04 -13.10 -7.63
C SER A 176 -5.27 -13.94 -7.92
N LEU A 177 -5.58 -14.10 -9.20
CA LEU A 177 -6.69 -14.91 -9.68
C LEU A 177 -6.25 -16.33 -10.07
N ILE A 178 -5.04 -16.72 -9.73
CA ILE A 178 -4.59 -18.10 -9.75
C ILE A 178 -5.49 -18.88 -8.80
N HIS A 179 -5.86 -20.10 -9.13
CA HIS A 179 -6.64 -20.93 -8.23
C HIS A 179 -6.13 -20.81 -6.82
N ILE A 180 -6.96 -20.29 -5.93
CA ILE A 180 -6.76 -20.47 -4.50
C ILE A 180 -7.02 -21.94 -4.28
N SER A 181 -5.99 -22.77 -4.46
CA SER A 181 -5.96 -24.07 -3.82
C SER A 181 -6.06 -23.76 -2.34
N GLU A 182 -6.98 -24.37 -1.65
CA GLU A 182 -7.20 -24.21 -0.23
C GLU A 182 -5.86 -24.17 0.50
N PRO A 183 -5.69 -23.30 1.52
CA PRO A 183 -4.46 -23.28 2.29
C PRO A 183 -4.24 -24.70 2.81
N THR A 184 -3.19 -25.35 2.33
CA THR A 184 -2.74 -26.63 2.84
C THR A 184 -2.52 -26.41 4.32
N ARG A 185 -3.42 -26.93 5.17
CA ARG A 185 -3.19 -26.99 6.59
C ARG A 185 -1.94 -27.84 6.76
N LEU A 186 -0.83 -27.19 7.05
CA LEU A 186 0.33 -27.89 7.60
C LEU A 186 -0.14 -28.48 8.92
N ALA A 187 -0.30 -29.80 8.91
CA ALA A 187 -0.57 -30.58 10.10
C ALA A 187 0.66 -30.58 11.01
#